data_de8e0818e13a25ad47fc843be3b13ae5
#
_entry.id   de8e0818e13a25ad47fc843be3b13ae5
#
_cell.length_a   1.000
_cell.length_b   1.000
_cell.length_c   1.000
_cell.angle_alpha   90.00
_cell.angle_beta   90.00
_cell.angle_gamma   90.00
#
_symmetry.space_group_name_H-M   'P 1'
#
loop_
_entity.id
_entity.type
_entity.pdbx_description
1 polymer ?
#
loop_
_entity_poly.entity_id
_entity_poly.type
_entity_poly.pdbx_seq_one_letter_code
_entity_poly.pdbx_strand_id
1 'polypeptide(L)'
;MKADLEFWRWPNFRPEEFACQHCGAHGMDEDTLDRLQQLRLWYQAPIIINSGYRCAKHPIEAAKPRVGSHALGRAADIRATVQEQRKLRPLAVKAGFTGFGSAKSYLHVDDIQPGEHQNIRRPAAWDYA
;
A
#
# COMPACT_ATOMS: atom_id res chain seq x y z
N MET A 1 0.38 -11.49 -8.76
CA MET A 1 1.02 -11.11 -10.03
C MET A 1 0.99 -9.59 -10.22
N LYS A 2 1.98 -9.07 -10.90
CA LYS A 2 2.04 -7.66 -11.24
C LYS A 2 0.85 -7.26 -12.11
N ALA A 3 0.22 -6.13 -11.79
CA ALA A 3 -0.93 -5.63 -12.53
C ALA A 3 -0.53 -5.26 -13.98
N ASP A 4 -1.41 -5.59 -14.93
CA ASP A 4 -1.25 -5.23 -16.32
C ASP A 4 -1.94 -3.88 -16.56
N LEU A 5 -1.17 -2.88 -16.99
CA LEU A 5 -1.69 -1.52 -17.21
C LEU A 5 -2.67 -1.45 -18.38
N GLU A 6 -2.56 -2.35 -19.36
CA GLU A 6 -3.49 -2.40 -20.50
C GLU A 6 -4.88 -2.90 -20.09
N PHE A 7 -4.96 -3.66 -19.01
CA PHE A 7 -6.20 -4.24 -18.49
C PHE A 7 -6.47 -3.76 -17.07
N TRP A 8 -6.35 -2.46 -16.86
CA TRP A 8 -6.60 -1.85 -15.56
C TRP A 8 -8.07 -2.02 -15.17
N ARG A 9 -8.33 -2.69 -14.04
CA ARG A 9 -9.68 -3.05 -13.60
C ARG A 9 -10.10 -2.45 -12.25
N TRP A 10 -9.39 -1.42 -11.81
CA TRP A 10 -9.64 -0.79 -10.51
C TRP A 10 -10.20 0.62 -10.73
N PRO A 11 -11.54 0.77 -10.87
CA PRO A 11 -12.16 1.99 -11.40
C PRO A 11 -12.02 3.23 -10.52
N ASN A 12 -11.79 3.05 -9.22
CA ASN A 12 -11.63 4.18 -8.31
C ASN A 12 -10.17 4.66 -8.20
N PHE A 13 -9.27 4.03 -8.95
CA PHE A 13 -7.84 4.38 -8.95
C PHE A 13 -7.31 4.50 -10.37
N ARG A 14 -6.21 5.24 -10.50
CA ARG A 14 -5.47 5.35 -11.76
C ARG A 14 -4.09 4.73 -11.59
N PRO A 15 -3.51 4.13 -12.64
CA PRO A 15 -2.16 3.57 -12.57
C PRO A 15 -1.13 4.59 -12.08
N GLU A 16 -1.27 5.86 -12.47
CA GLU A 16 -0.32 6.92 -12.13
C GLU A 16 -0.21 7.16 -10.63
N GLU A 17 -1.28 6.90 -9.87
CA GLU A 17 -1.26 7.08 -8.42
C GLU A 17 -0.28 6.13 -7.73
N PHE A 18 0.03 5.02 -8.36
CA PHE A 18 0.88 3.96 -7.79
C PHE A 18 2.27 3.90 -8.41
N ALA A 19 2.54 4.69 -9.44
CA ALA A 19 3.83 4.67 -10.11
C ALA A 19 4.93 5.16 -9.18
N CYS A 20 6.12 4.57 -9.31
CA CYS A 20 7.28 5.00 -8.54
C CYS A 20 7.59 6.47 -8.81
N GLN A 21 7.65 7.28 -7.76
CA GLN A 21 7.91 8.71 -7.89
C GLN A 21 9.34 9.02 -8.30
N HIS A 22 10.25 8.04 -8.19
CA HIS A 22 11.63 8.20 -8.58
C HIS A 22 11.86 7.90 -10.07
N CYS A 23 11.27 6.82 -10.59
CA CYS A 23 11.55 6.36 -11.97
C CYS A 23 10.30 6.24 -12.85
N GLY A 24 9.10 6.43 -12.29
CA GLY A 24 7.85 6.32 -13.03
C GLY A 24 7.38 4.88 -13.31
N ALA A 25 8.15 3.88 -12.91
CA ALA A 25 7.77 2.49 -13.14
C ALA A 25 6.55 2.09 -12.31
N HIS A 26 5.72 1.24 -12.88
CA HIS A 26 4.60 0.61 -12.19
C HIS A 26 4.99 -0.82 -11.77
N GLY A 27 4.63 -1.19 -10.55
CA GLY A 27 4.99 -2.50 -10.01
C GLY A 27 4.02 -3.06 -9.00
N MET A 28 2.79 -2.54 -8.96
CA MET A 28 1.79 -2.99 -8.00
C MET A 28 1.30 -4.41 -8.30
N ASP A 29 1.13 -5.17 -7.24
CA ASP A 29 0.51 -6.49 -7.30
C ASP A 29 -1.00 -6.37 -7.46
N GLU A 30 -1.60 -7.19 -8.32
CA GLU A 30 -3.03 -7.11 -8.61
C GLU A 30 -3.90 -7.46 -7.41
N ASP A 31 -3.47 -8.39 -6.55
CA ASP A 31 -4.25 -8.75 -5.36
C ASP A 31 -4.27 -7.60 -4.36
N THR A 32 -3.15 -6.87 -4.24
CA THR A 32 -3.08 -5.67 -3.41
C THR A 32 -4.02 -4.59 -3.93
N LEU A 33 -4.08 -4.41 -5.23
CA LEU A 33 -5.02 -3.47 -5.86
C LEU A 33 -6.47 -3.91 -5.66
N ASP A 34 -6.77 -5.20 -5.72
CA ASP A 34 -8.10 -5.74 -5.43
C ASP A 34 -8.53 -5.37 -4.00
N ARG A 35 -7.61 -5.52 -3.03
CA ARG A 35 -7.89 -5.16 -1.64
C ARG A 35 -8.10 -3.67 -1.46
N LEU A 36 -7.31 -2.84 -2.14
CA LEU A 36 -7.48 -1.38 -2.11
C LEU A 36 -8.82 -0.96 -2.71
N GLN A 37 -9.22 -1.57 -3.81
CA GLN A 37 -10.51 -1.28 -4.43
C GLN A 37 -11.66 -1.67 -3.51
N GLN A 38 -11.58 -2.83 -2.87
CA GLN A 38 -12.58 -3.26 -1.90
C GLN A 38 -12.63 -2.31 -0.69
N LEU A 39 -11.47 -1.90 -0.20
CA LEU A 39 -11.38 -0.92 0.89
C LEU A 39 -12.05 0.39 0.50
N ARG A 40 -11.81 0.87 -0.71
CA ARG A 40 -12.43 2.10 -1.23
C ARG A 40 -13.96 2.00 -1.25
N LEU A 41 -14.48 0.85 -1.66
CA LEU A 41 -15.93 0.63 -1.70
C LEU A 41 -16.54 0.62 -0.30
N TRP A 42 -15.90 -0.04 0.64
CA TRP A 42 -16.39 -0.09 2.03
C TRP A 42 -16.22 1.24 2.76
N TYR A 43 -15.15 1.97 2.48
CA TYR A 43 -14.89 3.25 3.12
C TYR A 43 -15.87 4.34 2.68
N GLN A 44 -16.41 4.20 1.47
CA GLN A 44 -17.43 5.11 0.89
C GLN A 44 -16.98 6.58 0.82
N ALA A 45 -15.69 6.81 0.67
CA ALA A 45 -15.10 8.13 0.52
C ALA A 45 -13.83 8.00 -0.33
N PRO A 46 -13.38 9.06 -0.98
CA PRO A 46 -12.15 9.00 -1.76
C PRO A 46 -10.96 8.54 -0.93
N ILE A 47 -10.12 7.71 -1.54
CA ILE A 47 -8.84 7.29 -0.97
C ILE A 47 -7.75 7.89 -1.84
N ILE A 48 -6.91 8.72 -1.24
CA ILE A 48 -5.81 9.39 -1.93
C ILE A 48 -4.52 8.63 -1.62
N ILE A 49 -3.86 8.15 -2.66
CA ILE A 49 -2.62 7.41 -2.54
C ILE A 49 -1.44 8.37 -2.58
N ASN A 50 -0.67 8.42 -1.50
CA ASN A 50 0.54 9.24 -1.44
C ASN A 50 1.74 8.52 -2.06
N SER A 51 1.79 7.19 -1.93
CA SER A 51 2.89 6.37 -2.44
C SER A 51 2.42 4.94 -2.64
N GLY A 52 2.76 4.37 -3.78
CA GLY A 52 2.50 2.96 -4.08
C GLY A 52 3.80 2.21 -4.26
N TYR A 53 4.10 1.79 -5.50
CA TYR A 53 5.33 1.09 -5.81
C TYR A 53 6.55 2.02 -5.67
N ARG A 54 7.65 1.46 -5.16
CA ARG A 54 8.96 2.12 -5.10
C ARG A 54 10.01 1.19 -5.68
N CYS A 55 10.73 1.64 -6.69
CA CYS A 55 11.84 0.85 -7.25
C CYS A 55 13.01 0.77 -6.26
N ALA A 56 13.91 -0.17 -6.47
CA ALA A 56 15.06 -0.37 -5.59
C ALA A 56 15.98 0.86 -5.50
N LYS A 57 15.98 1.72 -6.50
CA LYS A 57 16.78 2.94 -6.54
C LYS A 57 16.09 4.15 -5.93
N HIS A 58 14.82 4.05 -5.56
CA HIS A 58 14.13 5.11 -4.83
C HIS A 58 14.92 5.39 -3.54
N PRO A 59 15.16 6.67 -3.19
CA PRO A 59 16.01 6.99 -2.02
C PRO A 59 15.62 6.28 -0.73
N ILE A 60 14.31 6.14 -0.47
CA ILE A 60 13.83 5.46 0.73
C ILE A 60 14.18 3.96 0.68
N GLU A 61 13.95 3.30 -0.48
CA GLU A 61 14.23 1.87 -0.61
C GLU A 61 15.73 1.59 -0.66
N ALA A 62 16.50 2.44 -1.33
CA ALA A 62 17.95 2.28 -1.42
C ALA A 62 18.65 2.40 -0.06
N ALA A 63 18.06 3.14 0.88
CA ALA A 63 18.60 3.30 2.23
C ALA A 63 18.29 2.11 3.15
N LYS A 64 17.38 1.20 2.75
CA LYS A 64 17.01 0.04 3.56
C LYS A 64 17.99 -1.11 3.37
N PRO A 65 18.31 -1.86 4.44
CA PRO A 65 19.15 -3.06 4.31
C PRO A 65 18.45 -4.23 3.63
N ARG A 66 17.12 -4.20 3.54
CA ARG A 66 16.30 -5.29 3.00
C ARG A 66 15.14 -4.74 2.20
N VAL A 67 14.60 -5.57 1.30
CA VAL A 67 13.42 -5.24 0.51
C VAL A 67 12.22 -4.97 1.42
N GLY A 68 11.54 -3.85 1.18
CA GLY A 68 10.32 -3.49 1.88
C GLY A 68 9.07 -3.77 1.07
N SER A 69 7.90 -3.61 1.70
CA SER A 69 6.62 -3.92 1.09
C SER A 69 6.28 -3.05 -0.13
N HIS A 70 6.70 -1.79 -0.14
CA HIS A 70 6.53 -0.92 -1.31
C HIS A 70 7.31 -1.40 -2.52
N ALA A 71 8.52 -1.90 -2.33
CA ALA A 71 9.35 -2.42 -3.42
C ALA A 71 8.81 -3.73 -3.99
N LEU A 72 8.04 -4.46 -3.21
CA LEU A 72 7.35 -5.68 -3.64
C LEU A 72 6.03 -5.40 -4.36
N GLY A 73 5.61 -4.13 -4.44
CA GLY A 73 4.32 -3.77 -5.02
C GLY A 73 3.13 -4.15 -4.14
N ARG A 74 3.37 -4.35 -2.84
CA ARG A 74 2.38 -4.90 -1.90
C ARG A 74 1.94 -3.88 -0.85
N ALA A 75 2.25 -2.60 -1.05
CA ALA A 75 1.96 -1.55 -0.07
C ALA A 75 1.44 -0.28 -0.72
N ALA A 76 0.70 0.49 0.06
CA ALA A 76 0.30 1.85 -0.29
C ALA A 76 0.29 2.70 0.98
N ASP A 77 0.69 3.95 0.83
CA ASP A 77 0.49 4.98 1.85
C ASP A 77 -0.75 5.78 1.48
N ILE A 78 -1.73 5.76 2.36
CA ILE A 78 -3.03 6.40 2.15
C ILE A 78 -3.08 7.69 2.95
N ARG A 79 -3.36 8.82 2.28
CA ARG A 79 -3.55 10.09 2.97
C ARG A 79 -4.74 9.98 3.93
N ALA A 80 -4.50 10.21 5.22
CA ALA A 80 -5.54 10.11 6.24
C ALA A 80 -5.09 10.80 7.53
N THR A 81 -5.97 11.59 8.12
CA THR A 81 -5.75 12.11 9.46
C THR A 81 -5.81 10.97 10.47
N VAL A 82 -5.35 11.22 11.70
CA VAL A 82 -5.44 10.22 12.78
C VAL A 82 -6.90 9.78 12.99
N GLN A 83 -7.83 10.73 12.92
CA GLN A 83 -9.26 10.43 13.08
C GLN A 83 -9.79 9.59 11.94
N GLU A 84 -9.42 9.89 10.70
CA GLU A 84 -9.82 9.10 9.53
C GLU A 84 -9.25 7.69 9.60
N GLN A 85 -8.04 7.52 10.09
CA GLN A 85 -7.40 6.21 10.26
C GLN A 85 -8.19 5.29 11.19
N ARG A 86 -8.91 5.83 12.16
CA ARG A 86 -9.74 5.05 13.09
C ARG A 86 -10.87 4.32 12.37
N LYS A 87 -11.41 4.91 11.30
CA LYS A 87 -12.42 4.27 10.46
C LYS A 87 -11.80 3.41 9.38
N LEU A 88 -10.74 3.90 8.76
CA LEU A 88 -10.08 3.26 7.62
C LEU A 88 -9.42 1.94 8.00
N ARG A 89 -8.72 1.93 9.13
CA ARG A 89 -7.91 0.77 9.56
C ARG A 89 -8.71 -0.51 9.78
N PRO A 90 -9.86 -0.52 10.50
CA PRO A 90 -10.66 -1.74 10.65
C PRO A 90 -11.15 -2.28 9.32
N LEU A 91 -11.50 -1.40 8.39
CA LEU A 91 -11.92 -1.80 7.05
C LEU A 91 -10.75 -2.39 6.26
N ALA A 92 -9.55 -1.84 6.44
CA ALA A 92 -8.34 -2.37 5.81
C ALA A 92 -8.00 -3.78 6.33
N VAL A 93 -8.16 -4.00 7.63
CA VAL A 93 -8.03 -5.35 8.21
C VAL A 93 -9.02 -6.30 7.54
N LYS A 94 -10.27 -5.89 7.42
CA LYS A 94 -11.32 -6.69 6.78
C LYS A 94 -11.00 -6.98 5.31
N ALA A 95 -10.38 -6.03 4.61
CA ALA A 95 -9.98 -6.20 3.21
C ALA A 95 -8.80 -7.16 3.03
N GLY A 96 -8.12 -7.53 4.10
CA GLY A 96 -7.01 -8.49 4.08
C GLY A 96 -5.63 -7.87 4.23
N PHE A 97 -5.53 -6.61 4.57
CA PHE A 97 -4.25 -5.99 4.90
C PHE A 97 -3.75 -6.49 6.25
N THR A 98 -2.45 -6.61 6.37
CA THR A 98 -1.79 -7.26 7.51
C THR A 98 -0.74 -6.38 8.17
N GLY A 99 -0.25 -5.36 7.47
CA GLY A 99 0.73 -4.41 7.98
C GLY A 99 0.15 -3.00 8.03
N PHE A 100 0.32 -2.32 9.17
CA PHE A 100 -0.25 -0.98 9.40
C PHE A 100 0.77 -0.07 10.05
N GLY A 101 1.14 1.00 9.35
CA GLY A 101 2.00 2.04 9.89
C GLY A 101 1.24 3.35 10.00
N SER A 102 1.08 3.87 11.21
CA SER A 102 0.32 5.10 11.45
C SER A 102 1.25 6.30 11.56
N ALA A 103 1.05 7.29 10.69
CA ALA A 103 1.67 8.60 10.78
C ALA A 103 0.59 9.65 11.03
N LYS A 104 0.98 10.90 11.25
CA LYS A 104 0.01 11.98 11.53
C LYS A 104 -0.92 12.26 10.34
N SER A 105 -0.42 12.08 9.12
CA SER A 105 -1.14 12.47 7.91
C SER A 105 -1.33 11.34 6.90
N TYR A 106 -0.85 10.13 7.21
CA TYR A 106 -1.08 8.98 6.33
C TYR A 106 -1.09 7.67 7.11
N LEU A 107 -1.73 6.67 6.51
CA LEU A 107 -1.72 5.30 6.98
C LEU A 107 -1.03 4.43 5.91
N HIS A 108 0.08 3.82 6.29
CA HIS A 108 0.70 2.76 5.49
C HIS A 108 -0.13 1.48 5.65
N VAL A 109 -0.45 0.82 4.55
CA VAL A 109 -1.05 -0.51 4.55
C VAL A 109 -0.25 -1.42 3.63
N ASP A 110 -0.09 -2.67 4.02
CA ASP A 110 0.47 -3.69 3.16
C ASP A 110 -0.22 -5.04 3.39
N ASP A 111 -0.11 -5.92 2.42
CA ASP A 111 -0.79 -7.20 2.46
C ASP A 111 0.14 -8.40 2.40
N ILE A 112 1.38 -8.24 2.85
CA ILE A 112 2.29 -9.37 3.01
C ILE A 112 1.64 -10.35 3.99
N GLN A 113 1.45 -11.58 3.57
CA GLN A 113 0.76 -12.56 4.42
C GLN A 113 1.71 -13.16 5.47
N PRO A 114 1.18 -13.63 6.61
CA PRO A 114 2.00 -14.29 7.63
C PRO A 114 2.81 -15.44 7.01
N GLY A 115 4.13 -15.41 7.23
CA GLY A 115 5.05 -16.43 6.71
C GLY A 115 5.38 -16.32 5.23
N GLU A 116 4.81 -15.36 4.51
CA GLU A 116 5.04 -15.20 3.07
C GLU A 116 6.46 -14.75 2.75
N HIS A 117 7.03 -13.87 3.57
CA HIS A 117 8.35 -13.31 3.34
C HIS A 117 9.20 -13.43 4.60
N GLN A 118 10.40 -14.01 4.46
CA GLN A 118 11.25 -14.30 5.62
C GLN A 118 11.70 -13.06 6.39
N ASN A 119 11.79 -11.89 5.74
CA ASN A 119 12.27 -10.66 6.34
C ASN A 119 11.15 -9.69 6.73
N ILE A 120 9.88 -10.06 6.49
CA ILE A 120 8.73 -9.21 6.78
C ILE A 120 7.74 -10.02 7.60
N ARG A 121 7.64 -9.70 8.89
CA ARG A 121 6.72 -10.38 9.79
C ARG A 121 5.34 -9.72 9.76
N ARG A 122 4.30 -10.54 9.58
CA ARG A 122 2.91 -10.08 9.57
C ARG A 122 2.02 -11.04 10.36
N PRO A 123 0.95 -10.57 11.02
CA PRO A 123 0.53 -9.18 11.09
C PRO A 123 1.44 -8.31 11.93
N ALA A 124 1.48 -7.03 11.64
CA ALA A 124 2.27 -6.06 12.39
C ALA A 124 1.64 -4.67 12.32
N ALA A 125 1.85 -3.90 13.36
CA ALA A 125 1.41 -2.51 13.42
C ALA A 125 2.49 -1.68 14.13
N TRP A 126 2.69 -0.46 13.64
CA TRP A 126 3.68 0.45 14.20
C TRP A 126 3.25 1.90 14.01
N ASP A 127 3.88 2.78 14.77
CA ASP A 127 3.70 4.21 14.63
C ASP A 127 5.00 4.84 14.10
N TYR A 128 4.87 5.79 13.21
CA TYR A 128 5.99 6.61 12.76
C TYR A 128 6.20 7.75 13.77
N ALA A 129 7.45 7.98 14.12
CA ALA A 129 7.83 9.02 15.06
C ALA A 129 7.56 10.44 14.51
#